data_188155ffabb1339e61674461f6aa2acd
#
_entry.id   188155ffabb1339e61674461f6aa2acd
#
_cell.length_a   1.000
_cell.length_b   1.000
_cell.length_c   1.000
_cell.angle_alpha   90.00
_cell.angle_beta   90.00
_cell.angle_gamma   90.00
#
_symmetry.space_group_name_H-M   'P 1'
#
loop_
_entity.id
_entity.type
_entity.pdbx_description
1 polymer ?
#
loop_
_entity_poly.entity_id
_entity_poly.type
_entity_poly.pdbx_seq_one_letter_code
_entity_poly.pdbx_strand_id
1 'polypeptide(L)'
;MRADYIDRAMLGHVLAALMPANALAIEVSAHTGLRIGDVLSLRTAELRQRMSVREEKTGKRRRIYLPADLLDRLIAQAGKIWVFEGRTDYRRHRTRQAVWKDLRRAASAFRLAEHVSPHSARKLYAVEQYQESGGDLGAVQRRLLHSDPAVTAVYAMADALTARRLQGRKRRAR
;
A
#
# COMPACT_ATOMS: atom_id res chain seq x y z
N MET A 1 -8.31 -0.09 14.54
CA MET A 1 -7.34 1.01 14.72
C MET A 1 -6.98 1.58 13.33
N ARG A 2 -6.96 2.91 13.16
CA ARG A 2 -6.77 3.55 11.85
C ARG A 2 -5.28 3.58 11.52
N ALA A 3 -4.88 3.21 10.28
CA ALA A 3 -3.48 3.31 9.83
C ALA A 3 -2.98 4.76 9.86
N ASP A 4 -1.74 4.96 10.21
CA ASP A 4 -1.07 6.26 10.09
C ASP A 4 -0.37 6.39 8.75
N TYR A 5 -0.05 7.63 8.38
CA TYR A 5 0.87 7.93 7.30
C TYR A 5 2.31 7.63 7.75
N ILE A 6 3.10 7.13 6.83
CA ILE A 6 4.56 7.06 6.94
C ILE A 6 5.13 7.59 5.63
N ASP A 7 6.23 8.29 5.71
CA ASP A 7 6.92 8.79 4.51
C ASP A 7 7.68 7.69 3.77
N ARG A 8 8.22 8.02 2.62
CA ARG A 8 8.92 7.06 1.76
C ARG A 8 10.19 6.51 2.40
N ALA A 9 10.93 7.31 3.16
CA ALA A 9 12.13 6.86 3.85
C ALA A 9 11.79 5.85 4.94
N MET A 10 10.80 6.15 5.78
CA MET A 10 10.32 5.24 6.81
C MET A 10 9.72 3.96 6.19
N LEU A 11 8.97 4.08 5.08
CA LEU A 11 8.50 2.91 4.35
C LEU A 11 9.67 2.03 3.92
N GLY A 12 10.75 2.61 3.35
CA GLY A 12 11.96 1.87 2.96
C GLY A 12 12.57 1.08 4.13
N HIS A 13 12.70 1.68 5.29
CA HIS A 13 13.18 1.00 6.49
C HIS A 13 12.26 -0.17 6.90
N VAL A 14 10.96 0.04 6.86
CA VAL A 14 10.00 -1.02 7.19
C VAL A 14 10.07 -2.17 6.18
N LEU A 15 10.15 -1.86 4.87
CA LEU A 15 10.24 -2.86 3.80
C LEU A 15 11.48 -3.75 3.96
N ALA A 16 12.63 -3.19 4.37
CA ALA A 16 13.86 -3.93 4.58
C ALA A 16 13.76 -5.02 5.66
N ALA A 17 12.81 -4.89 6.60
CA ALA A 17 12.57 -5.87 7.66
C ALA A 17 11.45 -6.87 7.37
N LEU A 18 10.79 -6.75 6.21
CA LEU A 18 9.71 -7.67 5.82
C LEU A 18 10.27 -8.88 5.06
N MET A 19 9.48 -9.94 5.03
CA MET A 19 9.68 -11.02 4.06
C MET A 19 9.63 -10.45 2.64
N PRO A 20 10.54 -10.84 1.72
CA PRO A 20 10.67 -10.22 0.38
C PRO A 20 9.35 -10.09 -0.39
N ALA A 21 8.55 -11.15 -0.41
CA ALA A 21 7.24 -11.13 -1.08
C ALA A 21 6.24 -10.14 -0.44
N ASN A 22 6.29 -9.96 0.89
CA ASN A 22 5.43 -9.00 1.57
C ASN A 22 5.92 -7.56 1.32
N ALA A 23 7.24 -7.34 1.34
CA ALA A 23 7.84 -6.06 1.01
C ALA A 23 7.44 -5.61 -0.40
N LEU A 24 7.60 -6.51 -1.38
CA LEU A 24 7.24 -6.23 -2.77
C LEU A 24 5.74 -5.93 -2.93
N ALA A 25 4.85 -6.65 -2.25
CA ALA A 25 3.42 -6.38 -2.27
C ALA A 25 3.06 -5.00 -1.70
N ILE A 26 3.72 -4.59 -0.61
CA ILE A 26 3.53 -3.25 -0.03
C ILE A 26 4.09 -2.16 -0.95
N GLU A 27 5.23 -2.40 -1.60
CA GLU A 27 5.83 -1.49 -2.57
C GLU A 27 4.91 -1.27 -3.77
N VAL A 28 4.31 -2.32 -4.33
CA VAL A 28 3.28 -2.21 -5.38
C VAL A 28 2.10 -1.35 -4.90
N SER A 29 1.63 -1.55 -3.67
CA SER A 29 0.57 -0.72 -3.10
C SER A 29 0.97 0.75 -2.99
N ALA A 30 2.23 1.05 -2.62
CA ALA A 30 2.75 2.41 -2.53
C ALA A 30 2.92 3.09 -3.90
N HIS A 31 3.27 2.32 -4.95
CA HIS A 31 3.40 2.85 -6.31
C HIS A 31 2.07 3.01 -7.05
N THR A 32 1.12 2.14 -6.81
CA THR A 32 -0.13 2.09 -7.59
C THR A 32 -1.33 2.62 -6.82
N GLY A 33 -1.22 2.72 -5.49
CA GLY A 33 -2.33 2.99 -4.61
C GLY A 33 -3.38 1.87 -4.55
N LEU A 34 -3.13 0.67 -5.08
CA LEU A 34 -4.04 -0.48 -4.94
C LEU A 34 -4.19 -0.90 -3.47
N ARG A 35 -5.34 -1.42 -3.11
CA ARG A 35 -5.49 -2.09 -1.81
C ARG A 35 -4.66 -3.36 -1.79
N ILE A 36 -4.14 -3.72 -0.63
CA ILE A 36 -3.28 -4.92 -0.51
C ILE A 36 -3.99 -6.19 -0.99
N GLY A 37 -5.29 -6.33 -0.81
CA GLY A 37 -6.05 -7.46 -1.36
C GLY A 37 -5.97 -7.51 -2.87
N ASP A 38 -6.16 -6.38 -3.55
CA ASP A 38 -6.09 -6.27 -5.01
C ASP A 38 -4.66 -6.53 -5.52
N VAL A 39 -3.62 -6.12 -4.77
CA VAL A 39 -2.22 -6.44 -5.10
C VAL A 39 -1.96 -7.94 -5.00
N LEU A 40 -2.40 -8.57 -3.91
CA LEU A 40 -2.16 -9.99 -3.68
C LEU A 40 -2.90 -10.89 -4.68
N SER A 41 -4.01 -10.40 -5.25
CA SER A 41 -4.79 -11.10 -6.28
C SER A 41 -4.30 -10.88 -7.72
N LEU A 42 -3.14 -10.25 -7.92
CA LEU A 42 -2.53 -10.11 -9.25
C LEU A 42 -2.17 -11.48 -9.81
N ARG A 43 -2.61 -11.74 -11.05
CA ARG A 43 -2.33 -12.99 -11.76
C ARG A 43 -1.04 -12.87 -12.57
N THR A 44 -0.22 -13.91 -12.53
CA THR A 44 1.04 -13.98 -13.29
C THR A 44 0.83 -13.77 -14.79
N ALA A 45 -0.21 -14.37 -15.35
CA ALA A 45 -0.53 -14.26 -16.78
C ALA A 45 -0.95 -12.85 -17.24
N GLU A 46 -1.37 -11.99 -16.30
CA GLU A 46 -1.82 -10.62 -16.59
C GLU A 46 -0.73 -9.58 -16.36
N LEU A 47 0.44 -9.99 -15.83
CA LEU A 47 1.49 -9.09 -15.39
C LEU A 47 2.16 -8.39 -16.57
N ARG A 48 2.08 -7.06 -16.59
CA ARG A 48 2.68 -6.19 -17.60
C ARG A 48 2.79 -4.75 -17.08
N GLN A 49 3.60 -3.94 -17.72
CA GLN A 49 3.86 -2.56 -17.32
C GLN A 49 2.59 -1.70 -17.20
N ARG A 50 1.69 -1.81 -18.19
CA ARG A 50 0.40 -1.14 -18.18
C ARG A 50 -0.70 -2.18 -18.15
N MET A 51 -1.41 -2.28 -17.04
CA MET A 51 -2.45 -3.28 -16.86
C MET A 51 -3.71 -2.70 -16.22
N SER A 52 -4.81 -3.43 -16.35
CA SER A 52 -6.08 -3.08 -15.75
C SER A 52 -6.44 -4.07 -14.64
N VAL A 53 -6.54 -3.59 -13.42
CA VAL A 53 -6.88 -4.40 -12.24
C VAL A 53 -8.34 -4.16 -11.88
N ARG A 54 -9.09 -5.22 -11.63
CA ARG A 54 -10.44 -5.14 -11.07
C ARG A 54 -10.35 -5.14 -9.56
N GLU A 55 -10.75 -4.04 -8.92
CA GLU A 55 -10.78 -3.94 -7.46
C GLU A 55 -11.86 -4.84 -6.86
N GLU A 56 -11.50 -5.72 -5.92
CA GLU A 56 -12.41 -6.65 -5.26
C GLU A 56 -13.58 -5.92 -4.56
N LYS A 57 -13.27 -4.85 -3.83
CA LYS A 57 -14.25 -4.12 -3.02
C LYS A 57 -15.29 -3.35 -3.86
N THR A 58 -14.89 -2.80 -5.00
CA THR A 58 -15.72 -1.87 -5.78
C THR A 58 -16.21 -2.48 -7.10
N GLY A 59 -15.62 -3.58 -7.54
CA GLY A 59 -15.85 -4.18 -8.84
C GLY A 59 -15.35 -3.34 -10.03
N LYS A 60 -14.88 -2.13 -9.78
CA LYS A 60 -14.42 -1.19 -10.81
C LYS A 60 -13.05 -1.60 -11.36
N ARG A 61 -12.82 -1.33 -12.64
CA ARG A 61 -11.52 -1.51 -13.28
C ARG A 61 -10.67 -0.26 -13.14
N ARG A 62 -9.39 -0.45 -12.80
CA ARG A 62 -8.41 0.61 -12.66
C ARG A 62 -7.19 0.31 -13.48
N ARG A 63 -6.77 1.27 -14.29
CA ARG A 63 -5.49 1.21 -15.01
C ARG A 63 -4.37 1.57 -14.05
N ILE A 64 -3.32 0.75 -14.05
CA ILE A 64 -2.09 1.00 -13.28
C ILE A 64 -0.89 0.95 -14.21
N TYR A 65 0.18 1.58 -13.75
CA TYR A 65 1.50 1.52 -14.37
C TYR A 65 2.50 0.97 -13.36
N LEU A 66 3.32 0.02 -13.79
CA LEU A 66 4.43 -0.55 -13.02
C LEU A 66 5.73 -0.09 -13.66
N PRO A 67 6.64 0.58 -12.92
CA PRO A 67 8.01 0.85 -13.40
C PRO A 67 8.71 -0.44 -13.82
N ALA A 68 9.65 -0.35 -14.75
CA ALA A 68 10.29 -1.54 -15.33
C ALA A 68 11.01 -2.38 -14.27
N ASP A 69 11.77 -1.74 -13.39
CA ASP A 69 12.47 -2.39 -12.27
C ASP A 69 11.53 -3.12 -11.31
N LEU A 70 10.38 -2.50 -11.00
CA LEU A 70 9.35 -3.11 -10.16
C LEU A 70 8.69 -4.30 -10.88
N LEU A 71 8.42 -4.18 -12.18
CA LEU A 71 7.87 -5.26 -13.00
C LEU A 71 8.82 -6.45 -13.05
N ASP A 72 10.11 -6.23 -13.28
CA ASP A 72 11.12 -7.29 -13.34
C ASP A 72 11.20 -8.08 -12.03
N ARG A 73 11.15 -7.36 -10.90
CA ARG A 73 11.10 -7.97 -9.57
C ARG A 73 9.80 -8.74 -9.33
N LEU A 74 8.68 -8.27 -9.86
CA LEU A 74 7.40 -8.98 -9.80
C LEU A 74 7.42 -10.24 -10.65
N ILE A 75 8.01 -10.20 -11.84
CA ILE A 75 8.19 -11.37 -12.71
C ILE A 75 9.07 -12.42 -12.01
N ALA A 76 10.17 -12.00 -11.40
CA ALA A 76 11.05 -12.89 -10.64
C ALA A 76 10.38 -13.51 -9.40
N GLN A 77 9.44 -12.79 -8.77
CA GLN A 77 8.67 -13.25 -7.62
C GLN A 77 7.49 -14.15 -8.01
N ALA A 78 6.97 -14.01 -9.24
CA ALA A 78 5.69 -14.59 -9.66
C ALA A 78 5.70 -16.13 -9.59
N GLY A 79 4.62 -16.66 -9.02
CA GLY A 79 4.34 -18.08 -9.02
C GLY A 79 3.57 -18.53 -10.27
N LYS A 80 3.03 -19.75 -10.23
CA LYS A 80 2.33 -20.36 -11.37
C LYS A 80 1.03 -19.63 -11.75
N ILE A 81 0.26 -19.21 -10.74
CA ILE A 81 -1.07 -18.59 -10.92
C ILE A 81 -1.05 -17.15 -10.46
N TRP A 82 -0.48 -16.91 -9.29
CA TRP A 82 -0.48 -15.64 -8.61
C TRP A 82 0.92 -15.05 -8.52
N VAL A 83 1.05 -13.76 -8.69
CA VAL A 83 2.33 -13.08 -8.43
C VAL A 83 2.77 -13.29 -6.99
N PHE A 84 1.81 -13.30 -6.07
CA PHE A 84 2.04 -13.52 -4.65
C PHE A 84 1.37 -14.82 -4.19
N GLU A 85 1.98 -15.95 -4.48
CA GLU A 85 1.45 -17.25 -4.08
C GLU A 85 1.36 -17.43 -2.56
N GLY A 86 0.37 -18.22 -2.13
CA GLY A 86 0.26 -18.70 -0.78
C GLY A 86 1.43 -19.62 -0.40
N ARG A 87 1.91 -19.53 0.84
CA ARG A 87 3.07 -20.28 1.29
C ARG A 87 2.86 -21.80 1.26
N THR A 88 1.64 -22.26 1.50
CA THR A 88 1.30 -23.68 1.63
C THR A 88 0.48 -24.21 0.46
N ASP A 89 -0.13 -23.34 -0.33
CA ASP A 89 -0.98 -23.71 -1.45
C ASP A 89 -0.81 -22.67 -2.59
N TYR A 90 -0.19 -23.08 -3.70
CA TYR A 90 0.03 -22.23 -4.86
C TYR A 90 -1.27 -21.87 -5.61
N ARG A 91 -2.37 -22.60 -5.38
CA ARG A 91 -3.70 -22.32 -5.95
C ARG A 91 -4.35 -21.10 -5.31
N ARG A 92 -3.87 -20.69 -4.15
CA ARG A 92 -4.32 -19.50 -3.41
C ARG A 92 -3.25 -18.43 -3.42
N HIS A 93 -3.64 -17.18 -3.50
CA HIS A 93 -2.72 -16.09 -3.28
C HIS A 93 -2.42 -15.90 -1.79
N ARG A 94 -1.34 -15.20 -1.49
CA ARG A 94 -0.95 -14.80 -0.13
C ARG A 94 -2.07 -14.02 0.57
N THR A 95 -2.23 -14.21 1.87
CA THR A 95 -3.32 -13.58 2.62
C THR A 95 -2.96 -12.16 3.08
N ARG A 96 -3.95 -11.28 3.11
CA ARG A 96 -3.83 -9.93 3.71
C ARG A 96 -3.33 -9.99 5.15
N GLN A 97 -3.75 -11.01 5.89
CA GLN A 97 -3.36 -11.21 7.28
C GLN A 97 -1.87 -11.55 7.42
N ALA A 98 -1.28 -12.33 6.51
CA ALA A 98 0.14 -12.63 6.51
C ALA A 98 0.98 -11.35 6.33
N VAL A 99 0.61 -10.48 5.38
CA VAL A 99 1.26 -9.19 5.17
C VAL A 99 1.09 -8.28 6.38
N TRP A 100 -0.12 -8.21 6.95
CA TRP A 100 -0.38 -7.40 8.13
C TRP A 100 0.44 -7.83 9.36
N LYS A 101 0.52 -9.13 9.63
CA LYS A 101 1.32 -9.67 10.74
C LYS A 101 2.80 -9.31 10.59
N ASP A 102 3.35 -9.44 9.40
CA ASP A 102 4.74 -9.13 9.11
C ASP A 102 5.04 -7.63 9.27
N LEU A 103 4.16 -6.76 8.74
CA LEU A 103 4.25 -5.30 8.98
C LEU A 103 4.20 -4.94 10.47
N ARG A 104 3.32 -5.58 11.23
CA ARG A 104 3.23 -5.34 12.68
C ARG A 104 4.50 -5.77 13.40
N ARG A 105 5.09 -6.90 13.00
CA ARG A 105 6.37 -7.37 13.53
C ARG A 105 7.49 -6.34 13.26
N ALA A 106 7.62 -5.88 12.00
CA ALA A 106 8.63 -4.89 11.62
C ALA A 106 8.44 -3.56 12.35
N ALA A 107 7.22 -3.02 12.37
CA ALA A 107 6.92 -1.78 13.08
C ALA A 107 7.23 -1.86 14.59
N SER A 108 6.94 -3.00 15.22
CA SER A 108 7.27 -3.25 16.61
C SER A 108 8.79 -3.34 16.86
N ALA A 109 9.51 -4.02 15.97
CA ALA A 109 10.97 -4.15 16.06
C ALA A 109 11.67 -2.77 15.97
N PHE A 110 11.17 -1.89 15.12
CA PHE A 110 11.66 -0.50 15.00
C PHE A 110 11.07 0.46 16.04
N ARG A 111 10.21 -0.02 16.94
CA ARG A 111 9.54 0.81 17.96
C ARG A 111 8.84 2.05 17.37
N LEU A 112 8.23 1.90 16.19
CA LEU A 112 7.57 3.02 15.52
C LEU A 112 6.41 3.56 16.35
N ALA A 113 6.33 4.87 16.44
CA ALA A 113 5.21 5.57 17.10
C ALA A 113 3.94 5.52 16.24
N GLU A 114 4.10 5.35 14.93
CA GLU A 114 3.05 5.26 13.93
C GLU A 114 2.40 3.86 13.95
N HIS A 115 1.10 3.84 13.70
CA HIS A 115 0.35 2.61 13.50
C HIS A 115 0.45 2.16 12.04
N VAL A 116 1.52 1.41 11.71
CA VAL A 116 1.79 0.94 10.35
C VAL A 116 0.92 -0.26 9.99
N SER A 117 0.29 -0.21 8.82
CA SER A 117 -0.48 -1.28 8.22
C SER A 117 -0.42 -1.18 6.69
N PRO A 118 -0.95 -2.15 5.91
CA PRO A 118 -0.98 -2.04 4.45
C PRO A 118 -1.66 -0.77 3.92
N HIS A 119 -2.58 -0.18 4.68
CA HIS A 119 -3.19 1.11 4.32
C HIS A 119 -2.22 2.30 4.42
N SER A 120 -1.11 2.17 5.16
CA SER A 120 -0.09 3.22 5.22
C SER A 120 0.58 3.44 3.87
N ALA A 121 0.88 2.36 3.12
CA ALA A 121 1.40 2.44 1.75
C ALA A 121 0.43 3.17 0.79
N ARG A 122 -0.86 2.87 0.88
CA ARG A 122 -1.88 3.55 0.07
C ARG A 122 -2.09 5.01 0.50
N LYS A 123 -1.87 5.35 1.77
CA LYS A 123 -1.87 6.75 2.23
C LYS A 123 -0.66 7.51 1.70
N LEU A 124 0.53 6.90 1.70
CA LEU A 124 1.71 7.48 1.08
C LEU A 124 1.43 7.84 -0.39
N TYR A 125 0.94 6.87 -1.18
CA TYR A 125 0.52 7.14 -2.57
C TYR A 125 -0.45 8.32 -2.68
N ALA A 126 -1.47 8.39 -1.83
CA ALA A 126 -2.47 9.44 -1.89
C ALA A 126 -1.89 10.84 -1.59
N VAL A 127 -1.01 10.94 -0.59
CA VAL A 127 -0.32 12.18 -0.23
C VAL A 127 0.59 12.64 -1.37
N GLU A 128 1.39 11.72 -1.93
CA GLU A 128 2.27 12.03 -3.08
C GLU A 128 1.45 12.50 -4.29
N GLN A 129 0.36 11.80 -4.63
CA GLN A 129 -0.51 12.20 -5.74
C GLN A 129 -1.20 13.55 -5.49
N TYR A 130 -1.54 13.88 -4.25
CA TYR A 130 -2.09 15.17 -3.88
C TYR A 130 -1.07 16.28 -4.06
N GLN A 131 0.17 16.06 -3.61
CA GLN A 131 1.27 17.02 -3.76
C GLN A 131 1.65 17.22 -5.24
N GLU A 132 1.81 16.12 -6.00
CA GLU A 132 2.14 16.15 -7.43
C GLU A 132 1.07 16.84 -8.30
N SER A 133 -0.21 16.76 -7.90
CA SER A 133 -1.31 17.41 -8.61
C SER A 133 -1.55 18.87 -8.20
N GLY A 134 -0.68 19.45 -7.34
CA GLY A 134 -0.87 20.80 -6.83
C GLY A 134 -2.10 20.95 -5.92
N GLY A 135 -2.50 19.88 -5.23
CA GLY A 135 -3.62 19.90 -4.30
C GLY A 135 -4.99 19.49 -4.89
N ASP A 136 -5.02 18.88 -6.08
CA ASP A 136 -6.28 18.42 -6.70
C ASP A 136 -6.81 17.13 -6.05
N LEU A 137 -7.74 17.28 -5.11
CA LEU A 137 -8.44 16.15 -4.48
C LEU A 137 -9.26 15.33 -5.48
N GLY A 138 -9.79 15.94 -6.52
CA GLY A 138 -10.55 15.24 -7.55
C GLY A 138 -9.66 14.29 -8.36
N ALA A 139 -8.43 14.69 -8.68
CA ALA A 139 -7.44 13.81 -9.32
C ALA A 139 -7.10 12.62 -8.43
N VAL A 140 -6.87 12.84 -7.12
CA VAL A 140 -6.60 11.76 -6.15
C VAL A 140 -7.80 10.83 -6.03
N GLN A 141 -9.03 11.37 -5.98
CA GLN A 141 -10.26 10.59 -5.90
C GLN A 141 -10.41 9.66 -7.11
N ARG A 142 -10.22 10.17 -8.32
CA ARG A 142 -10.25 9.38 -9.56
C ARG A 142 -9.20 8.29 -9.56
N ARG A 143 -7.97 8.59 -9.16
CA ARG A 143 -6.86 7.62 -9.11
C ARG A 143 -7.07 6.52 -8.08
N LEU A 144 -7.68 6.83 -6.93
CA LEU A 144 -7.98 5.86 -5.86
C LEU A 144 -9.32 5.16 -6.02
N LEU A 145 -10.16 5.56 -6.99
CA LEU A 145 -11.53 5.10 -7.19
C LEU A 145 -12.38 5.19 -5.91
N HIS A 146 -12.16 6.24 -5.11
CA HIS A 146 -12.97 6.48 -3.94
C HIS A 146 -14.36 6.99 -4.35
N SER A 147 -15.41 6.37 -3.83
CA SER A 147 -16.79 6.84 -4.03
C SER A 147 -17.11 8.07 -3.18
N ASP A 148 -16.44 8.22 -2.05
CA ASP A 148 -16.68 9.29 -1.08
C ASP A 148 -15.49 10.29 -1.09
N PRO A 149 -15.72 11.57 -1.42
CA PRO A 149 -14.70 12.63 -1.36
C PRO A 149 -14.08 12.80 0.03
N ALA A 150 -14.87 12.62 1.12
CA ALA A 150 -14.36 12.73 2.48
C ALA A 150 -13.29 11.68 2.79
N VAL A 151 -13.44 10.46 2.26
CA VAL A 151 -12.39 9.42 2.37
C VAL A 151 -11.14 9.85 1.62
N THR A 152 -11.27 10.47 0.45
CA THR A 152 -10.12 10.99 -0.32
C THR A 152 -9.39 12.07 0.45
N ALA A 153 -10.10 13.04 1.02
CA ALA A 153 -9.48 14.10 1.82
C ALA A 153 -8.69 13.56 3.01
N VAL A 154 -9.25 12.56 3.72
CA VAL A 154 -8.54 11.89 4.84
C VAL A 154 -7.25 11.20 4.38
N TYR A 155 -7.21 10.67 3.15
CA TYR A 155 -6.00 10.04 2.62
C TYR A 155 -5.00 11.10 2.12
N ALA A 156 -5.44 12.10 1.41
CA ALA A 156 -4.59 13.18 0.87
C ALA A 156 -3.94 14.04 1.98
N MET A 157 -4.61 14.16 3.13
CA MET A 157 -4.11 14.90 4.30
C MET A 157 -3.57 13.98 5.41
N ALA A 158 -3.23 12.74 5.08
CA ALA A 158 -2.86 11.74 6.08
C ALA A 158 -1.56 12.07 6.82
N ASP A 159 -0.63 12.76 6.19
CA ASP A 159 0.60 13.29 6.77
C ASP A 159 0.31 14.30 7.90
N ALA A 160 -0.47 15.34 7.61
CA ALA A 160 -0.86 16.36 8.58
C ALA A 160 -1.65 15.74 9.76
N LEU A 161 -2.59 14.83 9.47
CA LEU A 161 -3.38 14.14 10.49
C LEU A 161 -2.51 13.26 11.40
N THR A 162 -1.52 12.57 10.83
CA THR A 162 -0.58 11.73 11.59
C THR A 162 0.31 12.60 12.47
N ALA A 163 0.90 13.68 11.94
CA ALA A 163 1.73 14.61 12.68
C ALA A 163 0.98 15.20 13.89
N ARG A 164 -0.26 15.67 13.70
CA ARG A 164 -1.11 16.21 14.75
C ARG A 164 -1.39 15.18 15.86
N ARG A 165 -1.65 13.93 15.48
CA ARG A 165 -1.88 12.84 16.45
C ARG A 165 -0.66 12.54 17.29
N LEU A 166 0.54 12.47 16.68
CA LEU A 166 1.79 12.20 17.38
C LEU A 166 2.18 13.33 18.35
N GLN A 167 1.98 14.59 17.95
CA GLN A 167 2.18 15.75 18.84
C GLN A 167 1.26 15.69 20.06
N GLY A 168 -0.02 15.34 19.89
CA GLY A 168 -0.97 15.19 20.98
C GLY A 168 -0.57 14.10 21.98
N ARG A 169 0.03 13.00 21.51
CA ARG A 169 0.57 11.94 22.39
C ARG A 169 1.76 12.42 23.20
N LYS A 170 2.71 13.14 22.61
CA LYS A 170 3.88 13.70 23.31
C LYS A 170 3.46 14.67 24.42
N ARG A 171 2.43 15.50 24.19
CA ARG A 171 1.91 16.44 25.21
C ARG A 171 1.25 15.75 26.42
N ARG A 172 0.64 14.57 26.19
CA ARG A 172 -0.01 13.79 27.28
C ARG A 172 0.96 12.92 28.08
N ALA A 173 2.16 12.68 27.55
CA ALA A 173 3.20 11.86 28.17
C ALA A 173 4.21 12.69 28.99
N ARG A 174 4.06 14.03 28.97
CA ARG A 174 4.77 15.01 29.82
C ARG A 174 3.87 15.44 30.96
#